data_3dc02677028dcdbc03e83ed626f581de
#
_entry.id   3dc02677028dcdbc03e83ed626f581de
#
_cell.length_a   1.000
_cell.length_b   1.000
_cell.length_c   1.000
_cell.angle_alpha   90.00
_cell.angle_beta   90.00
_cell.angle_gamma   90.00
#
_symmetry.space_group_name_H-M   'P 1'
#
loop_
_entity.id
_entity.type
_entity.pdbx_description
1 polymer ?
#
loop_
_entity_poly.entity_id
_entity_poly.type
_entity_poly.pdbx_seq_one_letter_code
_entity_poly.pdbx_strand_id
1 'polypeptide(L)'
;QMCIRDRQISLLPVSPSEPSGAELFVIPDHTLWGDYPPKIPESEIKTTSDGGEIVLSRIVIPEYVVVHDGPPRDSRAKDYYVKYKDYIKNVASSEIYSTWPRATIEANVLAIQSFTLNRVYTEWYRNKGYDFTITTSTAYDHKWIPNRNIFDSISQVVDEIFHQYLARPSVEQPILTQYCDGKHVSCPQWLSQWGSKALGDQGYSAIEILKNYYGDSIYIDETTEISGIPSSYPGSPLKIGSSGEKVRQMQRQLNVIAGAYPLIPKIAEDGVFGPD
;
A
#
# COMPACT_ATOMS: atom_id res chain seq x y z
N GLN A 1 6.22 -5.51 8.40
CA GLN A 1 7.44 -4.76 8.64
C GLN A 1 8.46 -5.22 7.64
N MET A 2 8.74 -4.35 6.72
CA MET A 2 9.82 -4.66 5.79
C MET A 2 11.12 -4.57 6.54
N CYS A 3 11.89 -5.54 6.30
CA CYS A 3 13.01 -5.88 7.12
C CYS A 3 14.29 -5.32 6.53
N ILE A 4 14.49 -4.04 6.40
CA ILE A 4 15.75 -3.47 5.93
C ILE A 4 16.11 -2.22 6.72
N ARG A 5 17.33 -2.11 7.14
CA ARG A 5 17.87 -0.93 7.82
C ARG A 5 18.26 0.14 6.83
N ASP A 6 17.93 1.37 7.17
CA ASP A 6 18.40 2.56 6.45
C ASP A 6 19.90 2.83 6.61
N ARG A 7 20.64 2.05 7.40
CA ARG A 7 22.00 2.44 7.79
C ARG A 7 23.16 1.53 7.40
N GLN A 8 22.94 0.31 6.93
CA GLN A 8 24.04 -0.51 6.40
C GLN A 8 23.47 -1.58 5.49
N ILE A 9 23.65 -1.40 4.22
CA ILE A 9 23.45 -2.43 3.23
C ILE A 9 24.73 -3.24 3.21
N SER A 10 24.71 -4.38 3.84
CA SER A 10 25.71 -5.40 3.59
C SER A 10 25.25 -6.16 2.35
N LEU A 11 25.89 -5.92 1.25
CA LEU A 11 25.73 -6.76 0.06
C LEU A 11 26.20 -8.15 0.41
N LEU A 12 25.29 -9.10 0.55
CA LEU A 12 25.67 -10.50 0.52
C LEU A 12 26.12 -10.82 -0.90
N PRO A 13 27.15 -11.66 -1.05
CA PRO A 13 27.56 -12.11 -2.37
C PRO A 13 26.37 -12.81 -3.03
N VAL A 14 25.93 -12.24 -4.13
CA VAL A 14 24.90 -12.82 -4.98
C VAL A 14 25.44 -14.14 -5.50
N SER A 15 24.64 -15.19 -5.41
CA SER A 15 24.98 -16.47 -6.03
C SER A 15 25.24 -16.24 -7.53
N PRO A 16 26.24 -16.89 -8.15
CA PRO A 16 26.62 -16.65 -9.55
C PRO A 16 25.49 -16.86 -10.59
N SER A 17 24.37 -17.43 -10.17
CA SER A 17 23.19 -17.68 -10.99
C SER A 17 22.13 -16.56 -10.92
N GLU A 18 22.33 -15.52 -10.09
CA GLU A 18 21.36 -14.45 -9.93
C GLU A 18 21.70 -13.24 -10.80
N PRO A 19 20.71 -12.57 -11.40
CA PRO A 19 20.97 -11.47 -12.32
C PRO A 19 21.67 -10.32 -11.62
N SER A 20 22.70 -9.81 -12.28
CA SER A 20 23.39 -8.61 -11.84
C SER A 20 22.46 -7.41 -11.93
N GLY A 21 21.99 -6.92 -10.81
CA GLY A 21 21.14 -5.73 -10.74
C GLY A 21 19.92 -5.81 -9.85
N ALA A 22 19.53 -7.01 -9.43
CA ALA A 22 18.58 -7.12 -8.34
C ALA A 22 19.35 -7.06 -7.02
N GLU A 23 19.32 -5.92 -6.36
CA GLU A 23 19.94 -5.81 -5.05
C GLU A 23 19.17 -6.63 -4.02
N LEU A 24 19.84 -7.63 -3.47
CA LEU A 24 19.32 -8.36 -2.32
C LEU A 24 19.61 -7.52 -1.07
N PHE A 25 18.58 -6.94 -0.51
CA PHE A 25 18.74 -6.16 0.70
C PHE A 25 18.75 -7.08 1.91
N VAL A 26 19.89 -7.15 2.55
CA VAL A 26 20.04 -7.80 3.84
C VAL A 26 19.57 -6.90 4.95
N ILE A 27 18.86 -7.50 5.76
CA ILE A 27 18.16 -6.95 6.81
C ILE A 27 18.87 -6.94 8.08
N PRO A 28 18.57 -5.95 8.74
CA PRO A 28 19.07 -5.77 10.03
C PRO A 28 18.19 -6.26 11.14
N ASP A 29 18.81 -6.37 12.10
CA ASP A 29 18.73 -6.35 13.48
C ASP A 29 17.34 -5.91 14.04
N HIS A 30 16.88 -6.66 14.95
CA HIS A 30 15.60 -6.51 15.63
C HIS A 30 15.53 -5.30 16.56
N THR A 31 16.61 -4.56 16.68
CA THR A 31 16.71 -3.40 17.59
C THR A 31 15.93 -2.19 17.16
N LEU A 32 15.41 -2.18 15.94
CA LEU A 32 14.61 -1.07 15.40
C LEU A 32 13.11 -1.17 15.68
N TRP A 33 12.67 -2.22 16.34
CA TRP A 33 11.26 -2.44 16.63
C TRP A 33 10.65 -1.38 17.55
N GLY A 34 11.47 -0.70 18.34
CA GLY A 34 10.99 0.31 19.28
C GLY A 34 10.60 1.66 18.68
N ASP A 35 11.04 1.95 17.43
CA ASP A 35 10.84 3.26 16.80
C ASP A 35 9.69 3.31 15.79
N TYR A 36 9.00 2.19 15.58
CA TYR A 36 7.88 2.11 14.66
C TYR A 36 6.56 2.28 15.37
N PRO A 37 5.64 3.07 14.83
CA PRO A 37 4.26 2.81 15.16
C PRO A 37 3.97 1.36 14.75
N PRO A 38 3.44 0.52 15.65
CA PRO A 38 3.09 -0.85 15.31
C PRO A 38 2.16 -0.82 14.10
N LYS A 39 2.46 -1.61 13.08
CA LYS A 39 1.50 -1.85 12.01
C LYS A 39 0.27 -2.44 12.66
N ILE A 40 -0.88 -1.87 12.39
CA ILE A 40 -2.15 -2.39 12.92
C ILE A 40 -2.30 -3.81 12.37
N PRO A 41 -2.43 -4.83 13.23
CA PRO A 41 -2.75 -6.17 12.78
C PRO A 41 -4.04 -6.12 11.95
N GLU A 42 -4.12 -6.91 10.91
CA GLU A 42 -5.29 -6.88 10.02
C GLU A 42 -6.59 -7.22 10.76
N SER A 43 -6.52 -8.08 11.79
CA SER A 43 -7.64 -8.38 12.70
C SER A 43 -8.11 -7.17 13.52
N GLU A 44 -7.29 -6.12 13.61
CA GLU A 44 -7.59 -4.89 14.33
C GLU A 44 -7.92 -3.73 13.39
N ILE A 45 -7.89 -3.95 12.08
CA ILE A 45 -8.30 -2.95 11.10
C ILE A 45 -9.81 -2.78 11.23
N LYS A 46 -10.20 -1.63 11.76
CA LYS A 46 -11.60 -1.29 11.90
C LYS A 46 -12.24 -1.06 10.54
N THR A 47 -13.41 -1.60 10.36
CA THR A 47 -14.27 -1.27 9.22
C THR A 47 -14.68 0.21 9.31
N THR A 48 -15.08 0.80 8.20
CA THR A 48 -15.59 2.18 8.15
C THR A 48 -16.75 2.45 9.11
N SER A 49 -17.45 1.41 9.53
CA SER A 49 -18.56 1.47 10.50
C SER A 49 -18.12 1.72 11.94
N ASP A 50 -16.86 1.50 12.28
CA ASP A 50 -16.38 1.60 13.67
C ASP A 50 -15.92 3.01 14.08
N GLY A 51 -16.00 3.99 13.20
CA GLY A 51 -15.94 5.43 13.51
C GLY A 51 -14.63 5.96 14.12
N GLY A 52 -13.49 5.29 13.90
CA GLY A 52 -12.24 5.65 14.57
C GLY A 52 -11.22 6.41 13.74
N GLU A 53 -11.16 6.23 12.45
CA GLU A 53 -10.20 6.88 11.55
C GLU A 53 -10.88 7.46 10.32
N ILE A 54 -10.33 8.54 9.80
CA ILE A 54 -10.76 9.08 8.51
C ILE A 54 -10.25 8.12 7.44
N VAL A 55 -11.16 7.59 6.63
CA VAL A 55 -10.85 6.70 5.52
C VAL A 55 -11.58 7.17 4.26
N LEU A 56 -11.12 6.75 3.11
CA LEU A 56 -11.83 6.99 1.86
C LEU A 56 -13.16 6.22 1.85
N SER A 57 -14.17 6.77 1.22
CA SER A 57 -15.49 6.14 1.10
C SER A 57 -15.53 4.97 0.12
N ARG A 58 -14.48 4.78 -0.65
CA ARG A 58 -14.34 3.72 -1.67
C ARG A 58 -12.88 3.50 -2.02
N ILE A 59 -12.59 2.34 -2.60
CA ILE A 59 -11.25 2.02 -3.06
C ILE A 59 -11.01 2.71 -4.41
N VAL A 60 -9.95 3.48 -4.47
CA VAL A 60 -9.55 4.27 -5.64
C VAL A 60 -8.09 3.99 -5.94
N ILE A 61 -7.79 3.72 -7.20
CA ILE A 61 -6.39 3.72 -7.67
C ILE A 61 -5.92 5.18 -7.72
N PRO A 62 -4.90 5.55 -6.95
CA PRO A 62 -4.39 6.91 -7.04
C PRO A 62 -3.67 7.12 -8.37
N GLU A 63 -3.81 8.28 -8.95
CA GLU A 63 -2.99 8.67 -10.11
C GLU A 63 -1.54 8.91 -9.68
N TYR A 64 -1.38 9.50 -8.51
CA TYR A 64 -0.10 9.78 -7.87
C TYR A 64 -0.11 9.37 -6.39
N VAL A 65 1.05 8.98 -5.91
CA VAL A 65 1.37 8.84 -4.48
C VAL A 65 2.43 9.85 -4.10
N VAL A 66 2.34 10.38 -2.90
CA VAL A 66 3.39 11.24 -2.33
C VAL A 66 4.32 10.36 -1.52
N VAL A 67 5.55 10.22 -1.98
CA VAL A 67 6.58 9.35 -1.39
C VAL A 67 7.54 10.19 -0.57
N HIS A 68 7.55 9.97 0.73
CA HIS A 68 8.49 10.60 1.66
C HIS A 68 9.81 9.82 1.69
N ASP A 69 10.91 10.45 1.29
CA ASP A 69 12.21 9.80 1.11
C ASP A 69 12.98 9.68 2.43
N GLY A 70 12.41 8.94 3.36
CA GLY A 70 13.00 8.72 4.68
C GLY A 70 11.99 8.17 5.70
N PRO A 71 12.41 8.01 6.96
CA PRO A 71 11.49 7.65 8.03
C PRO A 71 10.47 8.79 8.29
N PRO A 72 9.24 8.48 8.75
CA PRO A 72 8.14 9.45 8.81
C PRO A 72 8.44 10.74 9.59
N ARG A 73 9.37 10.70 10.55
CA ARG A 73 9.72 11.85 11.41
C ARG A 73 10.91 12.67 10.90
N ASP A 74 11.52 12.29 9.78
CA ASP A 74 12.62 13.10 9.22
C ASP A 74 12.06 14.28 8.40
N SER A 75 11.88 15.41 9.04
CA SER A 75 11.38 16.64 8.41
C SER A 75 12.30 17.22 7.33
N ARG A 76 13.51 16.68 7.14
CA ARG A 76 14.45 17.09 6.08
C ARG A 76 14.34 16.21 4.84
N ALA A 77 13.65 15.10 4.95
CA ALA A 77 13.43 14.21 3.82
C ALA A 77 12.55 14.89 2.76
N LYS A 78 12.79 14.54 1.50
CA LYS A 78 12.03 15.10 0.37
C LYS A 78 10.77 14.31 0.15
N ASP A 79 9.72 15.00 -0.29
CA ASP A 79 8.52 14.38 -0.79
C ASP A 79 8.54 14.37 -2.33
N TYR A 80 8.30 13.20 -2.91
CA TYR A 80 8.24 13.00 -4.34
C TYR A 80 6.80 12.67 -4.77
N TYR A 81 6.32 13.39 -5.79
CA TYR A 81 5.05 13.06 -6.44
C TYR A 81 5.32 12.06 -7.55
N VAL A 82 4.93 10.82 -7.33
CA VAL A 82 5.23 9.69 -8.21
C VAL A 82 3.93 9.13 -8.77
N LYS A 83 3.87 8.87 -10.08
CA LYS A 83 2.73 8.16 -10.65
C LYS A 83 2.61 6.79 -9.98
N TYR A 84 1.39 6.42 -9.58
CA TYR A 84 1.15 5.17 -8.85
C TYR A 84 1.75 3.95 -9.53
N LYS A 85 1.52 3.81 -10.84
CA LYS A 85 2.06 2.71 -11.63
C LYS A 85 3.60 2.67 -11.61
N ASP A 86 4.25 3.84 -11.74
CA ASP A 86 5.71 3.95 -11.71
C ASP A 86 6.25 3.66 -10.31
N TYR A 87 5.49 4.06 -9.26
CA TYR A 87 5.82 3.70 -7.88
C TYR A 87 5.82 2.18 -7.67
N ILE A 88 4.78 1.48 -8.09
CA ILE A 88 4.68 0.02 -7.97
C ILE A 88 5.80 -0.69 -8.74
N LYS A 89 6.06 -0.26 -9.99
CA LYS A 89 7.17 -0.81 -10.81
C LYS A 89 8.52 -0.63 -10.12
N ASN A 90 8.77 0.55 -9.54
CA ASN A 90 10.00 0.85 -8.84
C ASN A 90 10.17 -0.01 -7.59
N VAL A 91 9.15 -0.06 -6.73
CA VAL A 91 9.18 -0.90 -5.53
C VAL A 91 9.41 -2.35 -5.88
N ALA A 92 8.63 -2.92 -6.80
CA ALA A 92 8.79 -4.31 -7.20
C ALA A 92 10.19 -4.59 -7.77
N SER A 93 10.72 -3.68 -8.60
CA SER A 93 12.10 -3.80 -9.13
C SER A 93 13.18 -3.63 -8.06
N SER A 94 12.84 -3.08 -6.89
CA SER A 94 13.77 -2.91 -5.76
C SER A 94 13.68 -4.02 -4.72
N GLU A 95 12.61 -4.81 -4.73
CA GLU A 95 12.27 -5.78 -3.69
C GLU A 95 12.44 -7.22 -4.16
N ILE A 96 12.19 -7.51 -5.44
CA ILE A 96 12.19 -8.87 -5.97
C ILE A 96 13.00 -8.98 -7.27
N TYR A 97 13.30 -10.20 -7.68
CA TYR A 97 14.08 -10.47 -8.89
C TYR A 97 13.18 -10.62 -10.12
N SER A 98 13.57 -9.98 -11.19
CA SER A 98 12.89 -10.03 -12.49
C SER A 98 12.91 -11.41 -13.15
N THR A 99 13.81 -12.29 -12.71
CA THR A 99 13.97 -13.66 -13.20
C THR A 99 13.17 -14.70 -12.42
N TRP A 100 12.43 -14.28 -11.42
CA TRP A 100 11.55 -15.20 -10.67
C TRP A 100 10.37 -15.68 -11.52
N PRO A 101 9.74 -16.80 -11.18
CA PRO A 101 8.54 -17.26 -11.87
C PRO A 101 7.49 -16.16 -11.95
N ARG A 102 6.80 -16.05 -13.08
CA ARG A 102 5.78 -15.03 -13.29
C ARG A 102 4.74 -14.99 -12.14
N ALA A 103 4.25 -16.16 -11.71
CA ALA A 103 3.30 -16.24 -10.60
C ALA A 103 3.86 -15.67 -9.29
N THR A 104 5.17 -15.82 -9.05
CA THR A 104 5.84 -15.20 -7.90
C THR A 104 5.90 -13.68 -8.03
N ILE A 105 6.27 -13.16 -9.20
CA ILE A 105 6.30 -11.73 -9.46
C ILE A 105 4.89 -11.14 -9.25
N GLU A 106 3.89 -11.76 -9.82
CA GLU A 106 2.49 -11.34 -9.72
C GLU A 106 2.00 -11.34 -8.26
N ALA A 107 2.28 -12.39 -7.48
CA ALA A 107 1.93 -12.45 -6.06
C ALA A 107 2.57 -11.31 -5.26
N ASN A 108 3.85 -11.04 -5.48
CA ASN A 108 4.54 -9.95 -4.79
C ASN A 108 4.04 -8.56 -5.24
N VAL A 109 3.76 -8.37 -6.53
CA VAL A 109 3.18 -7.13 -7.04
C VAL A 109 1.79 -6.88 -6.42
N LEU A 110 0.93 -7.90 -6.37
CA LEU A 110 -0.38 -7.81 -5.70
C LEU A 110 -0.25 -7.44 -4.22
N ALA A 111 0.73 -8.00 -3.53
CA ALA A 111 1.00 -7.63 -2.14
C ALA A 111 1.45 -6.17 -2.02
N ILE A 112 2.37 -5.69 -2.87
CA ILE A 112 2.82 -4.30 -2.89
C ILE A 112 1.66 -3.35 -3.20
N GLN A 113 0.81 -3.68 -4.17
CA GLN A 113 -0.36 -2.89 -4.54
C GLN A 113 -1.37 -2.79 -3.39
N SER A 114 -1.73 -3.93 -2.82
CA SER A 114 -2.71 -3.99 -1.73
C SER A 114 -2.23 -3.22 -0.50
N PHE A 115 -0.97 -3.36 -0.14
CA PHE A 115 -0.36 -2.56 0.93
C PHE A 115 -0.43 -1.06 0.63
N THR A 116 -0.05 -0.65 -0.57
CA THR A 116 -0.08 0.77 -0.96
C THR A 116 -1.51 1.30 -0.95
N LEU A 117 -2.47 0.55 -1.50
CA LEU A 117 -3.88 0.95 -1.51
C LEU A 117 -4.48 0.99 -0.10
N ASN A 118 -4.05 0.11 0.81
CA ASN A 118 -4.43 0.21 2.22
C ASN A 118 -3.96 1.53 2.83
N ARG A 119 -2.70 1.94 2.57
CA ARG A 119 -2.17 3.23 3.03
C ARG A 119 -2.95 4.42 2.47
N VAL A 120 -3.35 4.34 1.21
CA VAL A 120 -4.17 5.36 0.54
C VAL A 120 -5.58 5.39 1.15
N TYR A 121 -6.24 4.24 1.24
CA TYR A 121 -7.61 4.13 1.72
C TYR A 121 -7.77 4.57 3.16
N THR A 122 -6.87 4.14 4.04
CA THR A 122 -6.88 4.49 5.46
C THR A 122 -6.31 5.88 5.76
N GLU A 123 -5.76 6.56 4.77
CA GLU A 123 -5.03 7.82 4.95
C GLU A 123 -4.03 7.76 6.11
N TRP A 124 -3.35 6.62 6.22
CA TRP A 124 -2.53 6.22 7.37
C TRP A 124 -1.60 7.31 7.91
N TYR A 125 -0.89 8.01 7.03
CA TYR A 125 0.02 9.07 7.43
C TYR A 125 -0.71 10.39 7.64
N ARG A 126 -1.69 10.70 6.82
CA ARG A 126 -2.48 11.94 6.94
C ARG A 126 -3.28 11.98 8.24
N ASN A 127 -3.81 10.86 8.69
CA ASN A 127 -4.46 10.73 10.00
C ASN A 127 -3.50 10.97 11.17
N LYS A 128 -2.18 10.98 10.91
CA LYS A 128 -1.13 11.28 11.88
C LYS A 128 -0.51 12.68 11.67
N GLY A 129 -1.11 13.50 10.81
CA GLY A 129 -0.68 14.87 10.55
C GLY A 129 0.48 15.01 9.56
N TYR A 130 0.76 13.98 8.76
CA TYR A 130 1.75 14.03 7.69
C TYR A 130 1.11 14.32 6.34
N ASP A 131 1.83 14.99 5.44
CA ASP A 131 1.34 15.38 4.11
C ASP A 131 1.70 14.39 2.98
N PHE A 132 2.24 13.23 3.30
CA PHE A 132 2.63 12.19 2.35
C PHE A 132 1.76 10.94 2.46
N THR A 133 1.82 10.10 1.42
CA THR A 133 1.03 8.86 1.33
C THR A 133 1.79 7.67 1.91
N ILE A 134 3.09 7.59 1.65
CA ILE A 134 3.93 6.42 1.93
C ILE A 134 5.39 6.84 2.07
N THR A 135 6.21 6.04 2.73
CA THR A 135 7.64 6.33 2.93
C THR A 135 8.55 5.38 2.14
N THR A 136 9.81 5.78 1.96
CA THR A 136 10.85 4.87 1.44
C THR A 136 11.48 4.02 2.53
N SER A 137 11.15 4.27 3.79
CA SER A 137 11.69 3.51 4.90
C SER A 137 11.05 2.14 4.97
N THR A 138 11.85 1.12 4.69
CA THR A 138 11.42 -0.28 4.69
C THR A 138 11.00 -0.79 6.05
N ALA A 139 11.30 -0.04 7.06
CA ALA A 139 10.84 -0.25 8.40
C ALA A 139 9.35 0.06 8.58
N TYR A 140 8.81 0.91 7.74
CA TYR A 140 7.43 1.36 7.77
C TYR A 140 6.65 0.86 6.55
N ASP A 141 7.27 0.98 5.37
CA ASP A 141 6.62 0.72 4.09
C ASP A 141 7.55 -0.02 3.12
N HIS A 142 7.79 0.51 1.93
CA HIS A 142 8.43 -0.18 0.81
C HIS A 142 9.81 0.40 0.48
N LYS A 143 10.66 -0.41 -0.14
CA LYS A 143 11.89 0.08 -0.75
C LYS A 143 11.58 0.75 -2.08
N TRP A 144 11.55 2.06 -2.09
CA TRP A 144 11.49 2.87 -3.30
C TRP A 144 12.82 3.63 -3.46
N ILE A 145 13.36 3.70 -4.67
CA ILE A 145 14.66 4.33 -4.94
C ILE A 145 14.49 5.34 -6.08
N PRO A 146 14.85 6.62 -5.90
CA PRO A 146 14.80 7.61 -6.97
C PRO A 146 15.61 7.14 -8.19
N ASN A 147 15.02 7.28 -9.38
CA ASN A 147 15.66 6.94 -10.68
C ASN A 147 16.08 5.46 -10.83
N ARG A 148 15.45 4.55 -10.11
CA ARG A 148 15.66 3.11 -10.25
C ARG A 148 15.35 2.65 -11.68
N ASN A 149 16.20 1.81 -12.25
CA ASN A 149 15.89 1.08 -13.47
C ASN A 149 14.76 0.07 -13.21
N ILE A 150 13.79 0.04 -14.09
CA ILE A 150 12.66 -0.88 -14.04
C ILE A 150 12.91 -2.07 -14.94
N PHE A 151 12.67 -3.28 -14.46
CA PHE A 151 12.80 -4.49 -15.25
C PHE A 151 11.55 -4.73 -16.10
N ASP A 152 11.73 -5.11 -17.36
CA ASP A 152 10.64 -5.29 -18.33
C ASP A 152 9.60 -6.31 -17.87
N SER A 153 10.03 -7.47 -17.36
CA SER A 153 9.11 -8.51 -16.88
C SER A 153 8.24 -8.04 -15.71
N ILE A 154 8.81 -7.25 -14.80
CA ILE A 154 8.08 -6.64 -13.69
C ILE A 154 7.14 -5.56 -14.22
N SER A 155 7.62 -4.72 -15.15
CA SER A 155 6.81 -3.67 -15.77
C SER A 155 5.57 -4.24 -16.44
N GLN A 156 5.70 -5.34 -17.20
CA GLN A 156 4.59 -6.01 -17.86
C GLN A 156 3.55 -6.53 -16.85
N VAL A 157 4.00 -7.22 -15.80
CA VAL A 157 3.08 -7.70 -14.76
C VAL A 157 2.31 -6.55 -14.13
N VAL A 158 2.99 -5.47 -13.74
CA VAL A 158 2.33 -4.30 -13.13
C VAL A 158 1.33 -3.68 -14.11
N ASP A 159 1.66 -3.58 -15.40
CA ASP A 159 0.74 -3.01 -16.40
C ASP A 159 -0.54 -3.84 -16.58
N GLU A 160 -0.44 -5.16 -16.43
CA GLU A 160 -1.57 -6.06 -16.56
C GLU A 160 -2.51 -6.07 -15.36
N ILE A 161 -1.96 -5.90 -14.14
CA ILE A 161 -2.73 -6.09 -12.90
C ILE A 161 -2.86 -4.83 -12.03
N PHE A 162 -2.53 -3.63 -12.52
CA PHE A 162 -2.45 -2.42 -11.67
C PHE A 162 -3.80 -1.98 -11.09
N HIS A 163 -4.91 -2.52 -11.57
CA HIS A 163 -6.25 -2.29 -11.02
C HIS A 163 -6.62 -3.25 -9.87
N GLN A 164 -5.82 -4.30 -9.69
CA GLN A 164 -6.12 -5.40 -8.80
C GLN A 164 -5.52 -5.18 -7.40
N TYR A 165 -6.21 -5.71 -6.42
CA TYR A 165 -5.78 -5.71 -5.02
C TYR A 165 -6.35 -6.91 -4.29
N LEU A 166 -5.83 -7.18 -3.09
CA LEU A 166 -6.33 -8.27 -2.26
C LEU A 166 -7.42 -7.77 -1.32
N ALA A 167 -8.51 -8.49 -1.27
CA ALA A 167 -9.67 -8.22 -0.45
C ALA A 167 -10.05 -9.43 0.39
N ARG A 168 -10.87 -9.19 1.44
CA ARG A 168 -11.52 -10.21 2.26
C ARG A 168 -13.02 -10.01 2.29
N PRO A 169 -13.82 -11.08 2.40
CA PRO A 169 -15.25 -10.94 2.60
C PRO A 169 -15.58 -10.06 3.82
N SER A 170 -16.53 -9.15 3.64
CA SER A 170 -17.01 -8.25 4.69
C SER A 170 -16.01 -7.20 5.19
N VAL A 171 -14.91 -7.01 4.51
CA VAL A 171 -13.93 -5.95 4.80
C VAL A 171 -13.82 -5.05 3.56
N GLU A 172 -14.17 -3.76 3.70
CA GLU A 172 -14.19 -2.83 2.57
C GLU A 172 -12.79 -2.36 2.15
N GLN A 173 -11.84 -2.34 3.06
CA GLN A 173 -10.50 -1.85 2.81
C GLN A 173 -9.59 -2.92 2.18
N PRO A 174 -8.65 -2.53 1.31
CA PRO A 174 -7.61 -3.44 0.83
C PRO A 174 -6.81 -4.05 1.98
N ILE A 175 -6.41 -5.30 1.85
CA ILE A 175 -5.63 -5.99 2.88
C ILE A 175 -4.29 -5.26 3.11
N LEU A 176 -3.90 -5.09 4.36
CA LEU A 176 -2.56 -4.65 4.73
C LEU A 176 -1.58 -5.82 4.58
N THR A 177 -1.11 -6.02 3.37
CA THR A 177 -0.26 -7.14 2.97
C THR A 177 1.18 -6.94 3.38
N GLN A 178 1.49 -7.24 4.61
CA GLN A 178 2.88 -7.20 5.10
C GLN A 178 3.71 -8.33 4.50
N TYR A 179 4.97 -8.05 4.22
CA TYR A 179 5.92 -9.05 3.72
C TYR A 179 7.34 -8.80 4.22
N CYS A 180 8.19 -9.78 4.09
CA CYS A 180 9.62 -9.69 4.34
C CYS A 180 10.38 -10.61 3.37
N ASP A 181 11.71 -10.56 3.36
CA ASP A 181 12.48 -11.41 2.45
C ASP A 181 12.32 -12.90 2.76
N GLY A 182 12.24 -13.28 4.04
CA GLY A 182 12.05 -14.67 4.48
C GLY A 182 13.28 -15.57 4.30
N LYS A 183 14.42 -15.01 3.91
CA LYS A 183 15.70 -15.72 3.79
C LYS A 183 16.65 -15.32 4.91
N HIS A 184 16.74 -14.04 5.18
CA HIS A 184 17.63 -13.47 6.18
C HIS A 184 16.88 -13.11 7.47
N VAL A 185 15.56 -12.98 7.38
CA VAL A 185 14.67 -12.71 8.50
C VAL A 185 13.47 -13.64 8.45
N SER A 186 13.07 -14.15 9.62
CA SER A 186 11.85 -14.92 9.77
C SER A 186 10.63 -14.00 9.68
N CYS A 187 9.71 -14.29 8.76
CA CYS A 187 8.49 -13.54 8.58
C CYS A 187 7.40 -14.07 9.53
N PRO A 188 6.87 -13.27 10.46
CA PRO A 188 5.78 -13.73 11.31
C PRO A 188 4.46 -13.65 10.52
N GLN A 189 3.98 -14.74 9.97
CA GLN A 189 2.71 -14.85 9.23
C GLN A 189 2.53 -13.81 8.09
N TRP A 190 3.65 -13.30 7.54
CA TRP A 190 3.68 -12.39 6.40
C TRP A 190 4.15 -13.13 5.16
N LEU A 191 3.90 -12.55 4.00
CA LEU A 191 4.48 -13.07 2.76
C LEU A 191 6.00 -13.11 2.89
N SER A 192 6.57 -14.30 2.72
CA SER A 192 8.00 -14.47 2.51
C SER A 192 8.31 -14.34 1.03
N GLN A 193 9.13 -13.37 0.63
CA GLN A 193 9.49 -13.18 -0.78
C GLN A 193 10.20 -14.42 -1.34
N TRP A 194 11.19 -14.96 -0.65
CA TRP A 194 11.86 -16.20 -1.07
C TRP A 194 10.97 -17.44 -0.92
N GLY A 195 10.09 -17.46 0.06
CA GLY A 195 9.07 -18.51 0.19
C GLY A 195 8.09 -18.50 -0.97
N SER A 196 7.65 -17.32 -1.40
CA SER A 196 6.79 -17.19 -2.58
C SER A 196 7.48 -17.66 -3.86
N LYS A 197 8.80 -17.42 -3.98
CA LYS A 197 9.59 -17.99 -5.08
C LYS A 197 9.60 -19.51 -5.03
N ALA A 198 9.82 -20.10 -3.88
CA ALA A 198 9.83 -21.56 -3.75
C ALA A 198 8.48 -22.20 -4.13
N LEU A 199 7.37 -21.56 -3.80
CA LEU A 199 6.03 -21.98 -4.23
C LEU A 199 5.83 -21.78 -5.74
N GLY A 200 6.27 -20.65 -6.29
CA GLY A 200 6.21 -20.42 -7.73
C GLY A 200 7.03 -21.41 -8.55
N ASP A 201 8.21 -21.80 -8.06
CA ASP A 201 9.04 -22.86 -8.67
C ASP A 201 8.33 -24.23 -8.67
N GLN A 202 7.40 -24.45 -7.74
CA GLN A 202 6.57 -25.64 -7.67
C GLN A 202 5.29 -25.55 -8.52
N GLY A 203 5.08 -24.44 -9.22
CA GLY A 203 3.96 -24.25 -10.12
C GLY A 203 2.70 -23.70 -9.48
N TYR A 204 2.76 -23.18 -8.25
CA TYR A 204 1.61 -22.52 -7.62
C TYR A 204 1.29 -21.20 -8.36
N SER A 205 0.01 -20.92 -8.52
CA SER A 205 -0.48 -19.65 -9.05
C SER A 205 -0.30 -18.50 -8.05
N ALA A 206 -0.37 -17.26 -8.50
CA ALA A 206 -0.21 -16.09 -7.65
C ALA A 206 -1.19 -16.10 -6.47
N ILE A 207 -2.47 -16.41 -6.72
CA ILE A 207 -3.48 -16.44 -5.65
C ILE A 207 -3.26 -17.59 -4.66
N GLU A 208 -2.79 -18.76 -5.10
CA GLU A 208 -2.45 -19.86 -4.19
C GLU A 208 -1.24 -19.49 -3.32
N ILE A 209 -0.23 -18.84 -3.89
CA ILE A 209 0.91 -18.31 -3.13
C ILE A 209 0.41 -17.33 -2.06
N LEU A 210 -0.45 -16.40 -2.42
CA LEU A 210 -0.96 -15.39 -1.50
C LEU A 210 -1.84 -16.01 -0.40
N LYS A 211 -2.69 -16.97 -0.73
CA LYS A 211 -3.50 -17.71 0.24
C LYS A 211 -2.68 -18.45 1.28
N ASN A 212 -1.52 -18.99 0.89
CA ASN A 212 -0.61 -19.65 1.81
C ASN A 212 -0.13 -18.74 2.96
N TYR A 213 -0.09 -17.41 2.73
CA TYR A 213 0.39 -16.44 3.73
C TYR A 213 -0.73 -15.63 4.39
N TYR A 214 -1.78 -15.29 3.64
CA TYR A 214 -2.83 -14.38 4.12
C TYR A 214 -4.15 -15.10 4.39
N GLY A 215 -4.19 -16.43 4.20
CA GLY A 215 -5.35 -17.29 4.48
C GLY A 215 -6.27 -17.50 3.28
N ASP A 216 -7.09 -18.55 3.38
CA ASP A 216 -7.90 -19.04 2.24
C ASP A 216 -9.04 -18.12 1.82
N SER A 217 -9.49 -17.24 2.72
CA SER A 217 -10.63 -16.36 2.47
C SER A 217 -10.31 -15.17 1.57
N ILE A 218 -9.03 -14.90 1.30
CA ILE A 218 -8.64 -13.78 0.45
C ILE A 218 -9.02 -14.04 -1.01
N TYR A 219 -9.30 -12.97 -1.71
CA TYR A 219 -9.53 -12.99 -3.17
C TYR A 219 -8.94 -11.74 -3.81
N ILE A 220 -8.72 -11.81 -5.12
CA ILE A 220 -8.32 -10.66 -5.92
C ILE A 220 -9.58 -9.90 -6.31
N ASP A 221 -9.62 -8.63 -5.97
CA ASP A 221 -10.66 -7.70 -6.39
C ASP A 221 -10.05 -6.62 -7.29
N GLU A 222 -10.87 -5.84 -7.96
CA GLU A 222 -10.40 -4.79 -8.85
C GLU A 222 -11.26 -3.53 -8.75
N THR A 223 -10.65 -2.39 -9.04
CA THR A 223 -11.37 -1.13 -9.18
C THR A 223 -10.92 -0.39 -10.43
N THR A 224 -11.88 0.12 -11.18
CA THR A 224 -11.64 0.96 -12.35
C THR A 224 -11.61 2.45 -12.01
N GLU A 225 -11.87 2.78 -10.75
CA GLU A 225 -11.87 4.17 -10.32
C GLU A 225 -10.45 4.67 -10.11
N ILE A 226 -10.07 5.68 -10.90
CA ILE A 226 -8.77 6.36 -10.83
C ILE A 226 -9.02 7.82 -10.47
N SER A 227 -8.29 8.33 -9.49
CA SER A 227 -8.38 9.73 -9.09
C SER A 227 -7.01 10.24 -8.64
N GLY A 228 -6.71 11.48 -8.91
CA GLY A 228 -5.44 12.17 -8.69
C GLY A 228 -4.62 11.73 -7.47
N ILE A 229 -4.65 12.49 -6.38
CA ILE A 229 -4.15 12.07 -5.06
C ILE A 229 -5.37 11.92 -4.16
N PRO A 230 -5.87 10.68 -3.93
CA PRO A 230 -7.03 10.49 -3.08
C PRO A 230 -6.76 11.01 -1.67
N SER A 231 -7.66 11.84 -1.17
CA SER A 231 -7.57 12.41 0.16
C SER A 231 -8.97 12.78 0.63
N SER A 232 -9.30 12.51 1.88
CA SER A 232 -10.53 12.98 2.51
C SER A 232 -10.47 14.49 2.76
N TYR A 233 -9.28 15.02 3.08
CA TYR A 233 -9.11 16.46 3.30
C TYR A 233 -9.13 17.24 1.97
N PRO A 234 -9.95 18.28 1.86
CA PRO A 234 -10.11 19.05 0.62
C PRO A 234 -8.96 20.02 0.30
N GLY A 235 -7.91 20.10 1.13
CA GLY A 235 -6.81 21.05 0.97
C GLY A 235 -7.08 22.46 1.54
N SER A 236 -8.36 22.81 1.73
CA SER A 236 -8.82 24.06 2.35
C SER A 236 -10.16 23.81 3.03
N PRO A 237 -10.54 24.63 4.03
CA PRO A 237 -11.84 24.51 4.67
C PRO A 237 -12.97 24.66 3.64
N LEU A 238 -13.89 23.72 3.62
CA LEU A 238 -15.12 23.84 2.84
C LEU A 238 -16.04 24.84 3.51
N LYS A 239 -16.70 25.66 2.69
CA LYS A 239 -17.64 26.70 3.13
C LYS A 239 -18.78 26.84 2.13
N ILE A 240 -19.83 27.53 2.51
CA ILE A 240 -20.96 27.84 1.62
C ILE A 240 -20.43 28.39 0.30
N GLY A 241 -20.87 27.81 -0.80
CA GLY A 241 -20.43 28.11 -2.16
C GLY A 241 -19.23 27.29 -2.65
N SER A 242 -18.57 26.50 -1.80
CA SER A 242 -17.59 25.50 -2.27
C SER A 242 -18.29 24.44 -3.11
N SER A 243 -17.63 23.98 -4.18
CA SER A 243 -18.18 22.94 -5.05
C SER A 243 -17.09 22.00 -5.57
N GLY A 244 -17.50 20.81 -6.00
CA GLY A 244 -16.65 19.81 -6.63
C GLY A 244 -16.64 18.47 -5.89
N GLU A 245 -15.75 17.59 -6.31
CA GLU A 245 -15.73 16.20 -5.83
C GLU A 245 -15.43 16.09 -4.32
N LYS A 246 -14.64 16.99 -3.75
CA LYS A 246 -14.37 17.00 -2.30
C LYS A 246 -15.61 17.35 -1.47
N VAL A 247 -16.47 18.21 -1.97
CA VAL A 247 -17.76 18.47 -1.33
C VAL A 247 -18.64 17.25 -1.44
N ARG A 248 -18.71 16.60 -2.60
CA ARG A 248 -19.48 15.37 -2.80
C ARG A 248 -18.97 14.23 -1.90
N GLN A 249 -17.66 14.09 -1.77
CA GLN A 249 -17.06 13.12 -0.86
C GLN A 249 -17.49 13.36 0.61
N MET A 250 -17.45 14.61 1.06
CA MET A 250 -17.93 14.99 2.39
C MET A 250 -19.42 14.66 2.57
N GLN A 251 -20.26 15.00 1.59
CA GLN A 251 -21.69 14.71 1.62
C GLN A 251 -21.97 13.21 1.73
N ARG A 252 -21.22 12.35 0.99
CA ARG A 252 -21.29 10.89 1.12
C ARG A 252 -20.92 10.43 2.53
N GLN A 253 -19.83 10.92 3.09
CA GLN A 253 -19.39 10.56 4.44
C GLN A 253 -20.45 10.97 5.49
N LEU A 254 -21.03 12.16 5.36
CA LEU A 254 -22.13 12.59 6.23
C LEU A 254 -23.36 11.69 6.11
N ASN A 255 -23.70 11.24 4.91
CA ASN A 255 -24.81 10.31 4.68
C ASN A 255 -24.56 8.92 5.29
N VAL A 256 -23.31 8.44 5.28
CA VAL A 256 -22.92 7.21 5.99
C VAL A 256 -23.11 7.38 7.49
N ILE A 257 -22.66 8.50 8.06
CA ILE A 257 -22.86 8.83 9.49
C ILE A 257 -24.35 8.94 9.80
N ALA A 258 -25.12 9.60 8.96
CA ALA A 258 -26.58 9.73 9.11
C ALA A 258 -27.30 8.37 9.13
N GLY A 259 -26.73 7.36 8.46
CA GLY A 259 -27.24 5.98 8.52
C GLY A 259 -27.19 5.37 9.93
N ALA A 260 -26.14 5.69 10.70
CA ALA A 260 -25.97 5.24 12.08
C ALA A 260 -26.60 6.21 13.12
N TYR A 261 -26.83 7.46 12.73
CA TYR A 261 -27.37 8.52 13.60
C TYR A 261 -28.62 9.13 12.99
N PRO A 262 -29.83 8.57 13.21
CA PRO A 262 -31.08 8.98 12.56
C PRO A 262 -31.50 10.44 12.75
N LEU A 263 -30.94 11.12 13.74
CA LEU A 263 -31.19 12.56 13.99
C LEU A 263 -30.42 13.48 13.04
N ILE A 264 -29.42 12.94 12.31
CA ILE A 264 -28.70 13.66 11.26
C ILE A 264 -29.45 13.43 9.95
N PRO A 265 -30.00 14.48 9.31
CA PRO A 265 -30.69 14.31 8.04
C PRO A 265 -29.70 13.90 6.94
N LYS A 266 -30.14 13.04 6.03
CA LYS A 266 -29.38 12.78 4.79
C LYS A 266 -29.48 14.00 3.87
N ILE A 267 -28.36 14.32 3.24
CA ILE A 267 -28.21 15.44 2.31
C ILE A 267 -28.01 14.97 0.86
N ALA A 268 -28.27 15.83 -0.10
CA ALA A 268 -27.97 15.54 -1.50
C ALA A 268 -26.46 15.42 -1.72
N GLU A 269 -26.03 14.45 -2.56
CA GLU A 269 -24.63 14.27 -2.96
C GLU A 269 -24.36 14.99 -4.28
N ASP A 270 -24.70 16.27 -4.34
CA ASP A 270 -24.60 17.10 -5.56
C ASP A 270 -23.22 17.74 -5.77
N GLY A 271 -22.37 17.69 -4.74
CA GLY A 271 -21.06 18.33 -4.76
C GLY A 271 -21.10 19.84 -4.59
N VAL A 272 -22.17 20.39 -4.04
CA VAL A 272 -22.32 21.81 -3.69
C VAL A 272 -22.50 21.96 -2.20
N PHE A 273 -21.63 22.76 -1.57
CA PHE A 273 -21.77 23.07 -0.13
C PHE A 273 -22.84 24.16 0.03
N GLY A 274 -24.04 23.71 0.30
CA GLY A 274 -25.21 24.56 0.53
C GLY A 274 -25.30 25.07 1.97
N PRO A 275 -26.41 25.71 2.32
CA PRO A 275 -26.71 26.14 3.69
C PRO A 275 -27.23 25.02 4.60
N ASP A 276 -27.49 23.83 4.05
CA ASP A 276 -28.06 22.66 4.74
C ASP A 276 -27.00 21.86 5.46
#